data_6439d6a5812872bf6d93562f2b51694d
#
_entry.id   6439d6a5812872bf6d93562f2b51694d
#
_cell.length_a   1.000
_cell.length_b   1.000
_cell.length_c   1.000
_cell.angle_alpha   90.00
_cell.angle_beta   90.00
_cell.angle_gamma   90.00
#
_symmetry.space_group_name_H-M   'P 1'
#
loop_
_entity.id
_entity.type
_entity.pdbx_description
1 polymer ?
#
loop_
_entity_poly.entity_id
_entity_poly.type
_entity_poly.pdbx_seq_one_letter_code
_entity_poly.pdbx_strand_id
1 'polypeptide(L)'
;MSASSSSVLVVPDDALQLMSAHAFHCFPEEMCGLIVGVPSQDGSQRVHEFIPVTNVAASAKLYTIDPKQHLQIELAAEKDGMEVIGVVHSHTHSEPYPSPTDVAQAPDPGWHYVIVSLKRGTPEVRSYRIVGETITEEAVEIA
;
A
#
# COMPACT_ATOMS: atom_id res chain seq x y z
N MET A 1 -24.31 2.80 5.45
CA MET A 1 -23.60 2.99 5.75
C MET A 1 -22.51 3.12 5.67
N SER A 2 -22.41 3.60 5.47
CA SER A 2 -21.29 3.63 5.23
C SER A 2 -20.29 3.73 6.15
N ALA A 3 -20.30 3.49 7.05
CA ALA A 3 -19.37 3.43 8.09
C ALA A 3 -18.00 2.96 7.72
N SER A 4 -17.91 2.40 6.58
CA SER A 4 -16.64 1.92 6.09
C SER A 4 -15.58 3.01 6.00
N SER A 5 -15.99 4.27 5.94
CA SER A 5 -15.03 5.36 5.80
C SER A 5 -14.33 5.72 7.10
N SER A 6 -14.62 5.03 8.19
CA SER A 6 -14.08 5.42 9.48
C SER A 6 -12.72 4.82 9.81
N SER A 7 -12.19 3.91 9.00
CA SER A 7 -10.89 3.34 9.29
C SER A 7 -9.76 4.36 9.06
N VAL A 8 -8.68 4.18 9.80
CA VAL A 8 -7.51 5.05 9.76
C VAL A 8 -6.26 4.19 9.60
N LEU A 9 -5.37 4.62 8.72
CA LEU A 9 -4.04 4.03 8.63
C LEU A 9 -3.03 5.03 9.20
N VAL A 10 -2.37 4.64 10.27
CA VAL A 10 -1.31 5.45 10.87
C VAL A 10 0.01 5.05 10.23
N VAL A 11 0.72 6.02 9.64
CA VAL A 11 1.99 5.79 8.96
C VAL A 11 3.07 6.59 9.67
N PRO A 12 4.03 5.93 10.32
CA PRO A 12 5.17 6.64 10.90
C PRO A 12 5.94 7.41 9.82
N ASP A 13 6.51 8.55 10.20
CA ASP A 13 7.18 9.42 9.26
C ASP A 13 8.33 8.73 8.53
N ASP A 14 9.09 7.89 9.22
CA ASP A 14 10.19 7.16 8.60
C ASP A 14 9.68 6.16 7.54
N ALA A 15 8.56 5.51 7.77
CA ALA A 15 7.95 4.62 6.79
C ALA A 15 7.47 5.42 5.57
N LEU A 16 6.86 6.59 5.81
CA LEU A 16 6.42 7.46 4.74
C LEU A 16 7.58 7.91 3.87
N GLN A 17 8.70 8.28 4.48
CA GLN A 17 9.90 8.69 3.74
C GLN A 17 10.46 7.53 2.93
N LEU A 18 10.45 6.33 3.47
CA LEU A 18 10.96 5.16 2.76
C LEU A 18 10.07 4.82 1.56
N MET A 19 8.76 4.94 1.71
CA MET A 19 7.81 4.75 0.60
C MET A 19 8.11 5.73 -0.53
N SER A 20 8.28 7.00 -0.20
CA SER A 20 8.57 8.05 -1.19
C SER A 20 9.91 7.82 -1.87
N ALA A 21 10.93 7.48 -1.09
CA ALA A 21 12.27 7.21 -1.64
C ALA A 21 12.24 6.03 -2.60
N HIS A 22 11.51 4.97 -2.24
CA HIS A 22 11.40 3.79 -3.10
C HIS A 22 10.64 4.12 -4.40
N ALA A 23 9.60 4.96 -4.31
CA ALA A 23 8.87 5.40 -5.49
C ALA A 23 9.77 6.14 -6.47
N PHE A 24 10.64 7.04 -5.98
CA PHE A 24 11.60 7.74 -6.83
C PHE A 24 12.66 6.80 -7.37
N HIS A 25 13.13 5.86 -6.55
CA HIS A 25 14.14 4.90 -6.96
C HIS A 25 13.68 4.03 -8.14
N CYS A 26 12.42 3.62 -8.13
CA CYS A 26 11.88 2.75 -9.18
C CYS A 26 11.43 3.52 -10.43
N PHE A 27 11.20 4.83 -10.32
CA PHE A 27 10.76 5.63 -11.46
C PHE A 27 11.64 5.40 -12.68
N PRO A 28 11.13 5.22 -13.91
CA PRO A 28 9.74 5.42 -14.34
C PRO A 28 8.80 4.21 -14.18
N GLU A 29 9.24 3.15 -13.55
CA GLU A 29 8.39 2.00 -13.25
C GLU A 29 7.63 2.24 -11.95
N GLU A 30 6.48 1.61 -11.81
CA GLU A 30 5.76 1.64 -10.54
C GLU A 30 6.56 0.88 -9.48
N MET A 31 6.72 1.48 -8.32
CA MET A 31 7.25 0.75 -7.17
C MET A 31 6.14 -0.06 -6.54
N CYS A 32 6.49 -1.10 -5.80
CA CYS A 32 5.56 -1.75 -4.89
C CYS A 32 6.29 -2.19 -3.63
N GLY A 33 5.49 -2.42 -2.59
CA GLY A 33 5.98 -2.89 -1.32
C GLY A 33 4.83 -3.34 -0.44
N LEU A 34 5.16 -3.95 0.67
CA LEU A 34 4.17 -4.44 1.61
C LEU A 34 4.29 -3.71 2.92
N ILE A 35 3.16 -3.55 3.61
CA ILE A 35 3.14 -2.98 4.96
C ILE A 35 2.71 -4.05 5.94
N VAL A 36 3.38 -4.06 7.09
CA VAL A 36 3.21 -5.06 8.14
C VAL A 36 2.74 -4.35 9.40
N GLY A 37 1.80 -4.94 10.11
CA GLY A 37 1.28 -4.41 11.36
C GLY A 37 0.60 -5.47 12.18
N VAL A 38 0.05 -5.04 13.32
CA VAL A 38 -0.68 -5.92 14.23
C VAL A 38 -2.09 -6.11 13.72
N PRO A 39 -2.65 -7.34 13.79
CA PRO A 39 -4.05 -7.57 13.39
C PRO A 39 -5.02 -6.65 14.13
N SER A 40 -6.09 -6.25 13.45
CA SER A 40 -7.08 -5.31 13.97
C SER A 40 -8.48 -5.83 13.70
N GLN A 41 -9.43 -5.46 14.57
CA GLN A 41 -10.82 -5.86 14.43
C GLN A 41 -11.68 -4.78 13.75
N ASP A 42 -11.30 -3.51 13.86
CA ASP A 42 -12.09 -2.42 13.31
C ASP A 42 -11.56 -1.85 12.00
N GLY A 43 -10.48 -2.42 11.48
CA GLY A 43 -9.86 -1.99 10.24
C GLY A 43 -8.83 -0.89 10.38
N SER A 44 -8.79 -0.18 11.51
CA SER A 44 -7.77 0.84 11.74
C SER A 44 -6.48 0.17 12.20
N GLN A 45 -5.36 0.55 11.58
CA GLN A 45 -4.08 -0.09 11.88
C GLN A 45 -2.95 0.91 11.78
N ARG A 46 -1.83 0.55 12.42
CA ARG A 46 -0.59 1.30 12.34
C ARG A 46 0.43 0.48 11.54
N VAL A 47 1.11 1.13 10.60
CA VAL A 47 2.21 0.51 9.87
C VAL A 47 3.39 0.34 10.84
N HIS A 48 3.78 -0.89 11.09
CA HIS A 48 4.97 -1.19 11.87
C HIS A 48 6.20 -1.06 10.99
N GLU A 49 6.10 -1.56 9.75
CA GLU A 49 7.21 -1.55 8.82
C GLU A 49 6.72 -1.54 7.39
N PHE A 50 7.37 -0.75 6.52
CA PHE A 50 7.20 -0.81 5.07
C PHE A 50 8.38 -1.57 4.49
N ILE A 51 8.10 -2.59 3.69
CA ILE A 51 9.13 -3.43 3.09
C ILE A 51 9.04 -3.32 1.57
N PRO A 52 10.04 -2.68 0.92
CA PRO A 52 10.07 -2.62 -0.54
C PRO A 52 10.15 -4.03 -1.14
N VAL A 53 9.42 -4.25 -2.22
CA VAL A 53 9.50 -5.51 -2.96
C VAL A 53 9.69 -5.22 -4.45
N THR A 54 10.08 -6.25 -5.19
CA THR A 54 10.30 -6.12 -6.63
C THR A 54 8.97 -6.10 -7.35
N ASN A 55 8.82 -5.16 -8.29
CA ASN A 55 7.71 -5.20 -9.24
C ASN A 55 8.12 -6.10 -10.40
N VAL A 56 7.66 -7.35 -10.39
CA VAL A 56 8.07 -8.31 -11.41
C VAL A 56 7.47 -8.00 -12.78
N ALA A 57 6.44 -7.14 -12.84
CA ALA A 57 5.89 -6.66 -14.11
C ALA A 57 6.81 -5.62 -14.77
N ALA A 58 7.67 -4.96 -13.98
CA ALA A 58 8.61 -3.94 -14.45
C ALA A 58 7.92 -2.93 -15.37
N SER A 59 6.77 -2.38 -14.91
CA SER A 59 5.92 -1.55 -15.73
C SER A 59 5.68 -0.18 -15.10
N ALA A 60 5.49 0.82 -15.96
CA ALA A 60 5.11 2.17 -15.53
C ALA A 60 3.60 2.30 -15.27
N LYS A 61 2.80 1.26 -15.54
CA LYS A 61 1.35 1.33 -15.49
C LYS A 61 0.70 0.29 -14.59
N LEU A 62 1.45 -0.72 -14.15
CA LEU A 62 0.92 -1.74 -13.26
C LEU A 62 2.05 -2.34 -12.45
N TYR A 63 1.69 -3.03 -11.37
CA TYR A 63 2.65 -3.71 -10.55
C TYR A 63 2.21 -5.15 -10.29
N THR A 64 3.18 -6.03 -10.08
CA THR A 64 2.94 -7.39 -9.61
C THR A 64 3.98 -7.68 -8.54
N ILE A 65 3.52 -8.03 -7.34
CA ILE A 65 4.41 -8.35 -6.22
C ILE A 65 5.07 -9.69 -6.48
N ASP A 66 6.39 -9.75 -6.27
CA ASP A 66 7.12 -11.01 -6.34
C ASP A 66 6.56 -11.98 -5.30
N PRO A 67 5.98 -13.12 -5.71
CA PRO A 67 5.35 -14.05 -4.78
C PRO A 67 6.31 -14.62 -3.73
N LYS A 68 7.57 -14.79 -4.09
CA LYS A 68 8.57 -15.33 -3.15
C LYS A 68 8.87 -14.32 -2.05
N GLN A 69 9.06 -13.04 -2.42
CA GLN A 69 9.27 -11.98 -1.43
C GLN A 69 8.05 -11.84 -0.52
N HIS A 70 6.85 -11.90 -1.10
CA HIS A 70 5.60 -11.82 -0.35
C HIS A 70 5.54 -12.91 0.73
N LEU A 71 5.81 -14.15 0.34
CA LEU A 71 5.79 -15.27 1.29
C LEU A 71 6.83 -15.08 2.40
N GLN A 72 8.03 -14.66 2.05
CA GLN A 72 9.08 -14.43 3.03
C GLN A 72 8.68 -13.36 4.04
N ILE A 73 8.03 -12.30 3.58
CA ILE A 73 7.58 -11.21 4.45
C ILE A 73 6.46 -11.69 5.38
N GLU A 74 5.51 -12.47 4.86
CA GLU A 74 4.44 -13.01 5.69
C GLU A 74 4.96 -13.91 6.80
N LEU A 75 5.90 -14.79 6.46
CA LEU A 75 6.47 -15.71 7.45
C LEU A 75 7.25 -14.95 8.52
N ALA A 76 7.99 -13.92 8.13
CA ALA A 76 8.72 -13.09 9.09
C ALA A 76 7.77 -12.33 10.01
N ALA A 77 6.69 -11.78 9.47
CA ALA A 77 5.70 -11.05 10.26
C ALA A 77 5.03 -11.94 11.30
N GLU A 78 4.67 -13.16 10.91
CA GLU A 78 4.03 -14.10 11.82
C GLU A 78 4.87 -14.38 13.06
N LYS A 79 6.19 -14.47 12.91
CA LYS A 79 7.09 -14.70 14.04
C LYS A 79 7.01 -13.60 15.08
N ASP A 80 6.67 -12.39 14.67
CA ASP A 80 6.58 -11.23 15.55
C ASP A 80 5.14 -10.93 15.98
N GLY A 81 4.22 -11.83 15.71
CA GLY A 81 2.80 -11.64 16.04
C GLY A 81 2.12 -10.62 15.16
N MET A 82 2.65 -10.39 13.98
CA MET A 82 2.11 -9.42 13.02
C MET A 82 1.70 -10.10 11.72
N GLU A 83 1.15 -9.32 10.81
CA GLU A 83 0.71 -9.80 9.50
C GLU A 83 0.93 -8.72 8.45
N VAL A 84 0.88 -9.11 7.19
CA VAL A 84 0.82 -8.16 6.09
C VAL A 84 -0.57 -7.53 6.12
N ILE A 85 -0.61 -6.20 6.24
CA ILE A 85 -1.87 -5.47 6.36
C ILE A 85 -2.22 -4.70 5.11
N GLY A 86 -1.35 -4.69 4.12
CA GLY A 86 -1.64 -4.00 2.87
C GLY A 86 -0.46 -3.94 1.92
N VAL A 87 -0.71 -3.25 0.82
CA VAL A 87 0.26 -3.06 -0.25
C VAL A 87 0.40 -1.57 -0.56
N VAL A 88 1.61 -1.17 -0.92
CA VAL A 88 1.92 0.19 -1.36
C VAL A 88 2.43 0.10 -2.78
N HIS A 89 1.90 0.96 -3.66
CA HIS A 89 2.48 1.08 -5.00
C HIS A 89 2.46 2.55 -5.42
N SER A 90 3.24 2.89 -6.44
CA SER A 90 3.31 4.25 -6.93
C SER A 90 2.56 4.39 -8.24
N HIS A 91 1.99 5.60 -8.43
CA HIS A 91 1.53 6.06 -9.74
C HIS A 91 2.54 7.07 -10.22
N THR A 92 3.14 6.83 -11.39
CA THR A 92 4.23 7.68 -11.86
C THR A 92 3.73 8.97 -12.49
N HIS A 93 2.56 8.93 -13.17
CA HIS A 93 2.03 10.07 -13.92
C HIS A 93 0.54 10.33 -13.67
N SER A 94 -0.11 9.56 -12.81
CA SER A 94 -1.55 9.69 -12.55
C SER A 94 -1.84 10.07 -11.11
N GLU A 95 -3.09 10.45 -10.87
CA GLU A 95 -3.56 10.82 -9.53
C GLU A 95 -3.41 9.66 -8.54
N PRO A 96 -3.34 9.95 -7.24
CA PRO A 96 -3.27 8.90 -6.22
C PRO A 96 -4.66 8.29 -5.97
N TYR A 97 -5.18 7.62 -6.97
CA TYR A 97 -6.48 6.97 -6.94
C TYR A 97 -6.38 5.62 -7.65
N PRO A 98 -7.03 4.55 -7.13
CA PRO A 98 -6.92 3.22 -7.74
C PRO A 98 -7.38 3.22 -9.19
N SER A 99 -6.55 2.65 -10.06
CA SER A 99 -6.91 2.44 -11.46
C SER A 99 -7.85 1.23 -11.57
N PRO A 100 -8.54 1.06 -12.72
CA PRO A 100 -9.32 -0.16 -12.94
C PRO A 100 -8.50 -1.44 -12.77
N THR A 101 -7.24 -1.41 -13.18
CA THR A 101 -6.34 -2.55 -12.99
C THR A 101 -6.06 -2.79 -11.51
N ASP A 102 -5.83 -1.72 -10.75
CA ASP A 102 -5.60 -1.83 -9.30
C ASP A 102 -6.80 -2.49 -8.62
N VAL A 103 -8.01 -2.11 -9.00
CA VAL A 103 -9.24 -2.67 -8.42
C VAL A 103 -9.39 -4.15 -8.80
N ALA A 104 -9.14 -4.46 -10.07
CA ALA A 104 -9.26 -5.84 -10.55
C ALA A 104 -8.26 -6.77 -9.88
N GLN A 105 -7.10 -6.26 -9.49
CA GLN A 105 -6.03 -7.04 -8.88
C GLN A 105 -5.99 -6.93 -7.36
N ALA A 106 -6.96 -6.27 -6.72
CA ALA A 106 -6.98 -6.14 -5.26
C ALA A 106 -7.34 -7.50 -4.64
N PRO A 107 -6.37 -8.23 -4.05
CA PRO A 107 -6.60 -9.62 -3.66
C PRO A 107 -7.31 -9.78 -2.32
N ASP A 108 -7.23 -8.78 -1.46
CA ASP A 108 -7.67 -8.95 -0.07
C ASP A 108 -8.51 -7.76 0.38
N PRO A 109 -9.80 -7.96 0.70
CA PRO A 109 -10.67 -6.87 1.14
C PRO A 109 -10.29 -6.31 2.52
N GLY A 110 -9.47 -7.02 3.27
CA GLY A 110 -8.97 -6.55 4.56
C GLY A 110 -7.72 -5.70 4.48
N TRP A 111 -7.13 -5.57 3.31
CA TRP A 111 -5.89 -4.82 3.14
C TRP A 111 -6.13 -3.33 2.98
N HIS A 112 -5.10 -2.57 3.35
CA HIS A 112 -4.96 -1.15 3.01
C HIS A 112 -4.23 -1.06 1.67
N TYR A 113 -4.79 -0.27 0.76
CA TYR A 113 -4.19 -0.07 -0.58
C TYR A 113 -3.66 1.35 -0.63
N VAL A 114 -2.35 1.48 -0.44
CA VAL A 114 -1.68 2.78 -0.36
C VAL A 114 -1.07 3.14 -1.71
N ILE A 115 -1.33 4.35 -2.16
CA ILE A 115 -0.81 4.84 -3.43
C ILE A 115 0.04 6.08 -3.16
N VAL A 116 1.28 6.06 -3.69
CA VAL A 116 2.18 7.20 -3.68
C VAL A 116 2.21 7.75 -5.11
N SER A 117 1.66 8.94 -5.32
CA SER A 117 1.66 9.56 -6.64
C SER A 117 2.81 10.52 -6.79
N LEU A 118 3.52 10.43 -7.91
CA LEU A 118 4.62 11.33 -8.26
C LEU A 118 4.19 12.35 -9.32
N LYS A 119 2.89 12.46 -9.58
CA LYS A 119 2.37 13.30 -10.67
C LYS A 119 2.76 14.77 -10.52
N ARG A 120 2.78 15.28 -9.27
CA ARG A 120 2.99 16.71 -9.02
C ARG A 120 4.38 17.05 -8.50
N GLY A 121 5.32 16.13 -8.60
CA GLY A 121 6.70 16.38 -8.14
C GLY A 121 6.90 16.17 -6.65
N THR A 122 5.94 16.56 -5.82
CA THR A 122 5.94 16.23 -4.39
C THR A 122 5.09 14.99 -4.20
N PRO A 123 5.60 13.94 -3.55
CA PRO A 123 4.81 12.72 -3.38
C PRO A 123 3.52 12.97 -2.61
N GLU A 124 2.42 12.44 -3.15
CA GLU A 124 1.12 12.46 -2.47
C GLU A 124 0.79 11.03 -2.07
N VAL A 125 0.46 10.81 -0.80
CA VAL A 125 0.16 9.49 -0.26
C VAL A 125 -1.29 9.44 0.16
N ARG A 126 -2.03 8.45 -0.35
CA ARG A 126 -3.43 8.21 0.02
C ARG A 126 -3.63 6.72 0.22
N SER A 127 -4.59 6.38 1.04
CA SER A 127 -4.91 4.98 1.34
C SER A 127 -6.39 4.69 1.06
N TYR A 128 -6.64 3.50 0.55
CA TYR A 128 -7.99 3.08 0.16
C TYR A 128 -8.29 1.70 0.69
N ARG A 129 -9.60 1.47 0.93
CA ARG A 129 -10.13 0.13 1.15
C ARG A 129 -10.81 -0.27 -0.14
N ILE A 130 -10.53 -1.48 -0.64
CA ILE A 130 -11.12 -1.98 -1.88
C ILE A 130 -11.81 -3.30 -1.58
N VAL A 131 -13.13 -3.30 -1.70
CA VAL A 131 -13.95 -4.50 -1.46
C VAL A 131 -14.78 -4.72 -2.72
N GLY A 132 -14.42 -5.75 -3.49
CA GLY A 132 -15.00 -5.95 -4.82
C GLY A 132 -14.65 -4.76 -5.71
N GLU A 133 -15.66 -4.06 -6.20
CA GLU A 133 -15.46 -2.86 -7.00
C GLU A 133 -15.69 -1.57 -6.20
N THR A 134 -15.95 -1.70 -4.90
CA THR A 134 -16.20 -0.54 -4.04
C THR A 134 -14.90 0.00 -3.49
N ILE A 135 -14.59 1.26 -3.79
CA ILE A 135 -13.40 1.95 -3.36
C ILE A 135 -13.81 2.99 -2.32
N THR A 136 -13.18 2.93 -1.13
CA THR A 136 -13.43 3.91 -0.08
C THR A 136 -12.09 4.47 0.39
N GLU A 137 -11.92 5.78 0.34
CA GLU A 137 -10.70 6.40 0.87
C GLU A 137 -10.75 6.40 2.39
N GLU A 138 -9.62 6.08 3.03
CA GLU A 138 -9.49 6.16 4.48
C GLU A 138 -8.47 7.24 4.85
N ALA A 139 -8.58 7.75 6.06
CA ALA A 139 -7.64 8.76 6.54
C ALA A 139 -6.25 8.14 6.74
N VAL A 140 -5.22 8.91 6.38
CA VAL A 140 -3.83 8.58 6.67
C VAL A 140 -3.35 9.58 7.71
N GLU A 141 -2.92 9.06 8.87
CA GLU A 141 -2.33 9.89 9.92
C GLU A 141 -0.83 9.64 9.98
N ILE A 142 -0.07 10.71 9.97
CA ILE A 142 1.39 10.62 10.04
C ILE A 142 1.80 10.73 11.50
N ALA A 143 2.56 9.75 11.97
CA ALA A 143 2.94 9.70 13.39
C ALA A 143 4.43 9.96 13.59
#